data_91db8a08c800dded1d120632ee16074f
#
_entry.id   91db8a08c800dded1d120632ee16074f
#
_cell.length_a   1.000
_cell.length_b   1.000
_cell.length_c   1.000
_cell.angle_alpha   90.00
_cell.angle_beta   90.00
_cell.angle_gamma   90.00
#
_symmetry.space_group_name_H-M   'P 1'
#
loop_
_entity.id
_entity.type
_entity.pdbx_description
1 polymer ?
#
loop_
_entity_poly.entity_id
_entity_poly.type
_entity_poly.pdbx_seq_one_letter_code
_entity_poly.pdbx_strand_id
1 'polypeptide(L)'
;MHIFWNILSFVFVLSVLLVAGCVEQDSEGTAEDWRDTELTDVETGETFRISDFEGTPVLVESFAVWCPTCLEQQKEVQKLESSEGDAIIHISLDTDPNEDQEQVREHLSRNGFEWYFAIAPPEMTRDMIDEFGQEVVVAPSAPVVLVCENQSARLLPSGVKTAEQLKEEVEKGC
;
A
#
# COMPACT_ATOMS: atom_id res chain seq x y z
N MET A 1 -25.48 -78.22 15.76
CA MET A 1 -25.14 -77.38 16.92
C MET A 1 -23.85 -76.57 16.59
N HIS A 2 -23.80 -75.78 15.51
CA HIS A 2 -22.64 -74.96 15.06
C HIS A 2 -23.01 -73.78 14.15
N ILE A 3 -24.23 -73.20 14.27
CA ILE A 3 -24.66 -72.13 13.35
C ILE A 3 -24.91 -70.78 14.06
N PHE A 4 -24.75 -70.69 15.37
CA PHE A 4 -25.09 -69.47 16.14
C PHE A 4 -23.91 -68.58 16.53
N TRP A 5 -22.64 -68.84 16.06
CA TRP A 5 -21.50 -68.02 16.50
C TRP A 5 -21.01 -66.98 15.49
N ASN A 6 -21.52 -66.98 14.28
CA ASN A 6 -20.95 -66.12 13.23
C ASN A 6 -21.75 -64.83 12.98
N ILE A 7 -22.77 -64.51 13.78
CA ILE A 7 -23.57 -63.29 13.52
C ILE A 7 -23.21 -62.14 14.48
N LEU A 8 -22.41 -62.40 15.56
CA LEU A 8 -22.05 -61.36 16.52
C LEU A 8 -20.76 -60.63 16.24
N SER A 9 -20.02 -61.04 15.19
CA SER A 9 -18.73 -60.42 14.83
C SER A 9 -18.81 -59.38 13.70
N PHE A 10 -19.97 -59.15 13.11
CA PHE A 10 -20.13 -58.27 11.95
C PHE A 10 -20.77 -56.90 12.26
N VAL A 11 -21.19 -56.67 13.52
CA VAL A 11 -21.87 -55.42 13.91
C VAL A 11 -20.89 -54.39 14.55
N PHE A 12 -19.62 -54.74 14.79
CA PHE A 12 -18.69 -53.86 15.50
C PHE A 12 -17.66 -53.13 14.61
N VAL A 13 -17.76 -53.28 13.28
CA VAL A 13 -16.82 -52.65 12.32
C VAL A 13 -17.42 -51.46 11.57
N LEU A 14 -18.68 -51.10 11.79
CA LEU A 14 -19.33 -50.02 11.00
C LEU A 14 -19.71 -48.78 11.81
N SER A 15 -18.93 -48.44 12.83
CA SER A 15 -19.17 -47.23 13.66
C SER A 15 -17.97 -46.32 13.82
N VAL A 16 -16.94 -46.43 12.96
CA VAL A 16 -15.80 -45.50 13.01
C VAL A 16 -15.57 -44.93 11.61
N LEU A 17 -16.43 -44.02 11.17
CA LEU A 17 -16.13 -43.16 10.04
C LEU A 17 -17.24 -42.12 9.89
N LEU A 18 -17.19 -41.04 10.63
CA LEU A 18 -17.76 -39.71 10.26
C LEU A 18 -17.43 -38.70 11.34
N VAL A 19 -16.10 -38.50 11.57
CA VAL A 19 -15.66 -37.20 12.05
C VAL A 19 -14.96 -36.55 10.87
N ALA A 20 -15.77 -36.09 9.92
CA ALA A 20 -15.33 -35.04 9.03
C ALA A 20 -15.20 -33.79 9.89
N GLY A 21 -14.04 -33.60 10.50
CA GLY A 21 -13.64 -32.34 11.07
C GLY A 21 -13.64 -31.33 9.92
N CYS A 22 -14.57 -30.39 9.94
CA CYS A 22 -14.38 -29.12 9.27
C CYS A 22 -13.11 -28.52 9.88
N VAL A 23 -12.01 -28.60 9.16
CA VAL A 23 -10.91 -27.67 9.34
C VAL A 23 -11.48 -26.36 8.85
N GLU A 24 -12.01 -25.55 9.76
CA GLU A 24 -12.08 -24.11 9.54
C GLU A 24 -10.63 -23.70 9.32
N GLN A 25 -10.31 -23.48 8.08
CA GLN A 25 -9.11 -22.78 7.67
C GLN A 25 -9.37 -21.32 8.11
N ASP A 26 -9.03 -21.02 9.37
CA ASP A 26 -8.72 -19.64 9.74
C ASP A 26 -7.63 -19.20 8.78
N SER A 27 -8.00 -18.53 7.71
CA SER A 27 -7.11 -17.63 7.02
C SER A 27 -6.85 -16.50 8.02
N GLU A 28 -5.89 -16.70 8.92
CA GLU A 28 -5.12 -15.59 9.45
C GLU A 28 -4.57 -14.92 8.19
N GLY A 29 -5.29 -13.89 7.74
CA GLY A 29 -4.77 -12.98 6.74
C GLY A 29 -3.50 -12.41 7.36
N THR A 30 -2.36 -12.92 6.91
CA THR A 30 -1.12 -12.16 7.02
C THR A 30 -1.48 -10.81 6.44
N ALA A 31 -1.48 -9.75 7.26
CA ALA A 31 -1.61 -8.40 6.75
C ALA A 31 -0.58 -8.31 5.61
N GLU A 32 -1.06 -8.18 4.38
CA GLU A 32 -0.16 -7.96 3.26
C GLU A 32 0.53 -6.64 3.54
N ASP A 33 1.85 -6.59 3.34
CA ASP A 33 2.61 -5.35 3.49
C ASP A 33 1.99 -4.31 2.53
N TRP A 34 1.69 -3.13 3.01
CA TRP A 34 1.11 -2.06 2.19
C TRP A 34 1.95 -1.76 0.93
N ARG A 35 3.24 -2.10 0.94
CA ARG A 35 4.16 -1.98 -0.21
C ARG A 35 3.83 -2.98 -1.31
N ASP A 36 3.21 -4.11 -0.97
CA ASP A 36 2.81 -5.18 -1.91
C ASP A 36 1.38 -4.98 -2.44
N THR A 37 0.67 -3.96 -1.98
CA THR A 37 -0.67 -3.63 -2.47
C THR A 37 -0.60 -3.25 -3.95
N GLU A 38 -1.44 -3.90 -4.77
CA GLU A 38 -1.56 -3.55 -6.18
C GLU A 38 -2.28 -2.22 -6.35
N LEU A 39 -1.61 -1.28 -6.99
CA LEU A 39 -2.10 0.06 -7.31
C LEU A 39 -2.30 0.19 -8.81
N THR A 40 -3.18 1.10 -9.22
CA THR A 40 -3.38 1.45 -10.64
C THR A 40 -3.00 2.91 -10.83
N ASP A 41 -2.05 3.17 -11.70
CA ASP A 41 -1.72 4.54 -12.09
C ASP A 41 -2.89 5.17 -12.83
N VAL A 42 -3.34 6.34 -12.36
CA VAL A 42 -4.56 6.98 -12.86
C VAL A 42 -4.40 7.57 -14.27
N GLU A 43 -3.19 7.86 -14.72
CA GLU A 43 -2.92 8.40 -16.05
C GLU A 43 -2.82 7.28 -17.09
N THR A 44 -2.01 6.26 -16.82
CA THR A 44 -1.71 5.20 -17.78
C THR A 44 -2.66 4.01 -17.70
N GLY A 45 -3.25 3.77 -16.51
CA GLY A 45 -4.05 2.57 -16.22
C GLY A 45 -3.19 1.33 -15.98
N GLU A 46 -1.88 1.45 -15.94
CA GLU A 46 -0.96 0.34 -15.62
C GLU A 46 -0.98 0.03 -14.13
N THR A 47 -0.83 -1.24 -13.78
CA THR A 47 -0.73 -1.66 -12.39
C THR A 47 0.72 -1.74 -11.94
N PHE A 48 0.97 -1.38 -10.68
CA PHE A 48 2.29 -1.42 -10.04
C PHE A 48 2.15 -1.66 -8.54
N ARG A 49 3.26 -2.00 -7.89
CA ARG A 49 3.41 -2.06 -6.43
C ARG A 49 4.60 -1.22 -6.01
N ILE A 50 4.58 -0.71 -4.80
CA ILE A 50 5.75 0.01 -4.27
C ILE A 50 6.96 -0.92 -4.17
N SER A 51 6.73 -2.20 -3.84
CA SER A 51 7.78 -3.22 -3.80
C SER A 51 8.42 -3.53 -5.16
N ASP A 52 7.78 -3.19 -6.28
CA ASP A 52 8.38 -3.37 -7.61
C ASP A 52 9.62 -2.46 -7.82
N PHE A 53 9.76 -1.42 -7.01
CA PHE A 53 10.88 -0.48 -7.05
C PHE A 53 12.02 -0.83 -6.06
N GLU A 54 12.10 -2.07 -5.57
CA GLU A 54 13.21 -2.51 -4.73
C GLU A 54 14.57 -2.17 -5.39
N GLY A 55 15.48 -1.59 -4.61
CA GLY A 55 16.76 -1.10 -5.11
C GLY A 55 16.76 0.37 -5.55
N THR A 56 15.60 1.04 -5.55
CA THR A 56 15.46 2.47 -5.84
C THR A 56 14.67 3.14 -4.70
N PRO A 57 15.11 4.29 -4.19
CA PRO A 57 14.33 5.01 -3.17
C PRO A 57 13.02 5.53 -3.74
N VAL A 58 11.94 5.40 -2.95
CA VAL A 58 10.59 5.85 -3.32
C VAL A 58 10.10 6.87 -2.31
N LEU A 59 9.59 8.00 -2.79
CA LEU A 59 8.86 8.98 -1.99
C LEU A 59 7.37 8.78 -2.20
N VAL A 60 6.66 8.38 -1.16
CA VAL A 60 5.21 8.13 -1.16
C VAL A 60 4.53 9.27 -0.42
N GLU A 61 3.80 10.11 -1.13
CA GLU A 61 3.01 11.20 -0.58
C GLU A 61 1.55 10.77 -0.42
N SER A 62 0.95 10.99 0.75
CA SER A 62 -0.50 10.92 0.89
C SER A 62 -1.11 12.32 0.66
N PHE A 63 -2.11 12.41 -0.19
CA PHE A 63 -2.72 13.70 -0.54
C PHE A 63 -4.25 13.61 -0.69
N ALA A 64 -4.87 14.76 -0.89
CA ALA A 64 -6.24 14.93 -1.39
C ALA A 64 -6.25 16.07 -2.42
N VAL A 65 -7.08 15.97 -3.44
CA VAL A 65 -7.17 16.96 -4.53
C VAL A 65 -7.51 18.38 -4.04
N TRP A 66 -8.32 18.49 -3.00
CA TRP A 66 -8.70 19.78 -2.40
C TRP A 66 -7.62 20.40 -1.51
N CYS A 67 -6.53 19.71 -1.21
CA CYS A 67 -5.53 20.11 -0.22
C CYS A 67 -4.48 21.06 -0.82
N PRO A 68 -4.45 22.36 -0.47
CA PRO A 68 -3.49 23.29 -1.03
C PRO A 68 -2.04 23.00 -0.59
N THR A 69 -1.83 22.50 0.65
CA THR A 69 -0.51 22.14 1.16
C THR A 69 0.08 20.94 0.40
N CYS A 70 -0.78 19.98 0.00
CA CYS A 70 -0.37 18.86 -0.83
C CYS A 70 0.06 19.35 -2.22
N LEU A 71 -0.69 20.27 -2.82
CA LEU A 71 -0.30 20.86 -4.09
C LEU A 71 1.06 21.59 -4.01
N GLU A 72 1.34 22.26 -2.88
CA GLU A 72 2.66 22.86 -2.65
C GLU A 72 3.76 21.79 -2.56
N GLN A 73 3.51 20.69 -1.86
CA GLN A 73 4.45 19.57 -1.78
C GLN A 73 4.68 18.93 -3.15
N GLN A 74 3.64 18.72 -3.93
CA GLN A 74 3.74 18.16 -5.29
C GLN A 74 4.57 19.05 -6.23
N LYS A 75 4.51 20.37 -6.08
CA LYS A 75 5.40 21.27 -6.84
C LYS A 75 6.86 21.14 -6.44
N GLU A 76 7.16 20.82 -5.20
CA GLU A 76 8.53 20.53 -4.79
C GLU A 76 9.01 19.17 -5.30
N VAL A 77 8.11 18.16 -5.32
CA VAL A 77 8.36 16.86 -5.98
C VAL A 77 8.68 17.06 -7.47
N GLN A 78 7.88 17.87 -8.19
CA GLN A 78 8.11 18.17 -9.60
C GLN A 78 9.49 18.78 -9.86
N LYS A 79 9.98 19.64 -8.95
CA LYS A 79 11.33 20.20 -9.05
C LYS A 79 12.40 19.13 -8.84
N LEU A 80 12.19 18.25 -7.85
CA LEU A 80 13.10 17.15 -7.55
C LEU A 80 13.17 16.17 -8.73
N GLU A 81 12.04 15.76 -9.28
CA GLU A 81 11.95 14.89 -10.45
C GLU A 81 12.70 15.48 -11.65
N SER A 82 12.53 16.79 -11.89
CA SER A 82 13.23 17.49 -12.98
C SER A 82 14.75 17.47 -12.83
N SER A 83 15.29 17.31 -11.62
CA SER A 83 16.74 17.29 -11.32
C SER A 83 17.32 15.90 -11.19
N GLU A 84 16.58 14.95 -10.63
CA GLU A 84 17.08 13.59 -10.31
C GLU A 84 16.56 12.53 -11.29
N GLY A 85 15.44 12.80 -12.01
CA GLY A 85 14.82 11.85 -12.93
C GLY A 85 14.47 10.52 -12.22
N ASP A 86 14.69 9.41 -12.88
CA ASP A 86 14.39 8.07 -12.40
C ASP A 86 15.26 7.58 -11.21
N ALA A 87 16.18 8.42 -10.71
CA ALA A 87 16.99 8.06 -9.54
C ALA A 87 16.17 7.99 -8.23
N ILE A 88 15.03 8.66 -8.19
CA ILE A 88 14.07 8.66 -7.08
C ILE A 88 12.68 8.49 -7.68
N ILE A 89 11.97 7.47 -7.26
CA ILE A 89 10.57 7.25 -7.70
C ILE A 89 9.63 8.09 -6.83
N HIS A 90 8.64 8.70 -7.46
CA HIS A 90 7.60 9.46 -6.76
C HIS A 90 6.24 8.80 -6.97
N ILE A 91 5.48 8.66 -5.87
CA ILE A 91 4.12 8.11 -5.87
C ILE A 91 3.25 9.02 -5.01
N SER A 92 2.21 9.60 -5.60
CA SER A 92 1.18 10.34 -4.88
C SER A 92 -0.06 9.46 -4.71
N LEU A 93 -0.41 9.15 -3.46
CA LEU A 93 -1.55 8.34 -3.08
C LEU A 93 -2.70 9.25 -2.61
N ASP A 94 -3.79 9.26 -3.34
CA ASP A 94 -5.02 9.87 -2.86
C ASP A 94 -5.62 9.00 -1.74
N THR A 95 -5.75 9.60 -0.57
CA THR A 95 -6.27 8.95 0.63
C THR A 95 -7.64 9.49 1.06
N ASP A 96 -8.26 10.38 0.29
CA ASP A 96 -9.61 10.86 0.55
C ASP A 96 -10.66 9.89 -0.02
N PRO A 97 -11.50 9.26 0.81
CA PRO A 97 -12.47 8.27 0.35
C PRO A 97 -13.62 8.86 -0.47
N ASN A 98 -13.70 10.19 -0.64
CA ASN A 98 -14.73 10.88 -1.42
C ASN A 98 -14.22 11.33 -2.80
N GLU A 99 -12.98 11.09 -3.12
CA GLU A 99 -12.36 11.41 -4.40
C GLU A 99 -12.30 10.16 -5.31
N ASP A 100 -12.25 10.39 -6.61
CA ASP A 100 -12.22 9.33 -7.60
C ASP A 100 -11.09 9.54 -8.64
N GLN A 101 -10.88 8.54 -9.50
CA GLN A 101 -9.82 8.58 -10.52
C GLN A 101 -9.95 9.76 -11.48
N GLU A 102 -11.16 10.22 -11.79
CA GLU A 102 -11.35 11.34 -12.70
C GLU A 102 -10.88 12.65 -12.06
N GLN A 103 -11.23 12.87 -10.79
CA GLN A 103 -10.79 14.03 -10.00
C GLN A 103 -9.26 14.06 -9.86
N VAL A 104 -8.65 12.92 -9.58
CA VAL A 104 -7.18 12.80 -9.48
C VAL A 104 -6.53 13.05 -10.84
N ARG A 105 -7.05 12.46 -11.93
CA ARG A 105 -6.54 12.69 -13.29
C ARG A 105 -6.64 14.15 -13.72
N GLU A 106 -7.75 14.82 -13.40
CA GLU A 106 -7.88 16.25 -13.65
C GLU A 106 -6.88 17.08 -12.84
N HIS A 107 -6.60 16.67 -11.60
CA HIS A 107 -5.63 17.34 -10.75
C HIS A 107 -4.22 17.27 -11.34
N LEU A 108 -3.74 16.08 -11.68
CA LEU A 108 -2.41 15.92 -12.27
C LEU A 108 -2.28 16.61 -13.63
N SER A 109 -3.29 16.48 -14.50
CA SER A 109 -3.31 17.11 -15.84
C SER A 109 -3.28 18.64 -15.75
N ARG A 110 -4.05 19.22 -14.83
CA ARG A 110 -4.11 20.69 -14.61
C ARG A 110 -2.79 21.26 -14.14
N ASN A 111 -2.02 20.47 -13.38
CA ASN A 111 -0.74 20.91 -12.79
C ASN A 111 0.48 20.45 -13.58
N GLY A 112 0.32 19.58 -14.58
CA GLY A 112 1.41 19.05 -15.41
C GLY A 112 2.32 18.11 -14.62
N PHE A 113 1.75 17.24 -13.79
CA PHE A 113 2.47 16.21 -13.04
C PHE A 113 2.55 14.93 -13.88
N GLU A 114 3.71 14.25 -13.88
CA GLU A 114 4.00 13.13 -14.78
C GLU A 114 4.54 11.88 -14.07
N TRP A 115 4.48 11.84 -12.72
CA TRP A 115 4.85 10.66 -11.93
C TRP A 115 3.61 9.82 -11.55
N TYR A 116 3.80 8.75 -10.77
CA TYR A 116 2.72 7.83 -10.39
C TYR A 116 1.70 8.49 -9.47
N PHE A 117 0.42 8.43 -9.86
CA PHE A 117 -0.72 8.81 -9.04
C PHE A 117 -1.69 7.64 -8.92
N ALA A 118 -2.10 7.30 -7.72
CA ALA A 118 -3.06 6.23 -7.49
C ALA A 118 -4.03 6.58 -6.35
N ILE A 119 -5.19 5.93 -6.34
CA ILE A 119 -6.10 5.97 -5.18
C ILE A 119 -5.69 4.85 -4.24
N ALA A 120 -5.44 5.19 -2.98
CA ALA A 120 -5.08 4.23 -1.95
C ALA A 120 -6.29 3.37 -1.58
N PRO A 121 -6.21 2.03 -1.70
CA PRO A 121 -7.25 1.16 -1.16
C PRO A 121 -7.38 1.33 0.37
N PRO A 122 -8.59 1.16 0.93
CA PRO A 122 -8.82 1.36 2.37
C PRO A 122 -7.97 0.47 3.28
N GLU A 123 -7.65 -0.74 2.84
CA GLU A 123 -6.75 -1.66 3.54
C GLU A 123 -5.32 -1.12 3.58
N MET A 124 -4.76 -0.67 2.46
CA MET A 124 -3.45 -0.04 2.39
C MET A 124 -3.37 1.19 3.30
N THR A 125 -4.39 2.05 3.26
CA THR A 125 -4.48 3.23 4.13
C THR A 125 -4.44 2.84 5.60
N ARG A 126 -5.11 1.76 5.99
CA ARG A 126 -5.12 1.23 7.36
C ARG A 126 -3.75 0.71 7.77
N ASP A 127 -3.09 -0.05 6.91
CA ASP A 127 -1.78 -0.64 7.18
C ASP A 127 -0.70 0.47 7.30
N MET A 128 -0.79 1.52 6.49
CA MET A 128 0.07 2.71 6.63
C MET A 128 -0.16 3.43 7.98
N ILE A 129 -1.42 3.54 8.42
CA ILE A 129 -1.75 4.11 9.74
C ILE A 129 -1.18 3.25 10.87
N ASP A 130 -1.24 1.92 10.74
CA ASP A 130 -0.72 0.99 11.74
C ASP A 130 0.81 1.08 11.86
N GLU A 131 1.53 1.31 10.74
CA GLU A 131 2.98 1.44 10.73
C GLU A 131 3.47 2.84 11.17
N PHE A 132 2.84 3.92 10.68
CA PHE A 132 3.33 5.29 10.84
C PHE A 132 2.47 6.17 11.76
N GLY A 133 1.32 5.69 12.20
CA GLY A 133 0.34 6.48 12.92
C GLY A 133 -0.58 7.30 12.01
N GLN A 134 -1.59 7.91 12.62
CA GLN A 134 -2.64 8.67 11.92
C GLN A 134 -2.09 9.80 11.05
N GLU A 135 -0.91 10.31 11.37
CA GLU A 135 -0.29 11.47 10.69
C GLU A 135 -0.04 11.20 9.20
N VAL A 136 0.17 9.93 8.81
CA VAL A 136 0.48 9.54 7.43
C VAL A 136 -0.66 9.82 6.43
N VAL A 137 -1.89 9.98 6.91
CA VAL A 137 -3.09 10.26 6.10
C VAL A 137 -3.70 11.63 6.35
N VAL A 138 -3.05 12.48 7.14
CA VAL A 138 -3.50 13.85 7.39
C VAL A 138 -2.99 14.75 6.26
N ALA A 139 -3.70 14.78 5.12
CA ALA A 139 -3.30 15.49 3.91
C ALA A 139 -2.77 16.93 4.17
N PRO A 140 -3.42 17.81 4.98
CA PRO A 140 -2.89 19.17 5.23
C PRO A 140 -1.52 19.23 5.90
N SER A 141 -1.01 18.14 6.46
CA SER A 141 0.34 18.07 7.02
C SER A 141 1.40 17.71 5.97
N ALA A 142 1.00 17.51 4.70
CA ALA A 142 1.85 17.07 3.58
C ALA A 142 2.73 15.86 3.96
N PRO A 143 2.10 14.73 4.36
CA PRO A 143 2.86 13.56 4.80
C PRO A 143 3.58 12.92 3.62
N VAL A 144 4.84 12.59 3.82
CA VAL A 144 5.67 11.86 2.85
C VAL A 144 6.38 10.73 3.58
N VAL A 145 6.25 9.51 3.08
CA VAL A 145 7.00 8.34 3.52
C VAL A 145 8.17 8.14 2.55
N LEU A 146 9.37 8.02 3.07
CA LEU A 146 10.51 7.52 2.31
C LEU A 146 10.57 6.00 2.46
N VAL A 147 10.50 5.30 1.34
CA VAL A 147 10.82 3.86 1.23
C VAL A 147 12.23 3.77 0.66
N CYS A 148 13.13 3.16 1.41
CA CYS A 148 14.54 3.00 1.03
C CYS A 148 14.74 1.81 0.08
N GLU A 149 15.91 1.74 -0.55
CA GLU A 149 16.29 0.68 -1.50
C GLU A 149 16.08 -0.76 -0.98
N ASN A 150 16.17 -0.96 0.34
CA ASN A 150 15.96 -2.25 1.01
C ASN A 150 14.52 -2.45 1.50
N GLN A 151 13.57 -1.64 1.05
CA GLN A 151 12.16 -1.65 1.44
C GLN A 151 11.87 -1.27 2.90
N SER A 152 12.88 -0.87 3.70
CA SER A 152 12.58 -0.21 4.97
C SER A 152 11.96 1.17 4.70
N ALA A 153 11.10 1.65 5.61
CA ALA A 153 10.41 2.91 5.40
C ALA A 153 10.37 3.77 6.66
N ARG A 154 10.25 5.07 6.46
CA ARG A 154 10.04 6.03 7.54
C ARG A 154 9.19 7.22 7.10
N LEU A 155 8.36 7.71 7.98
CA LEU A 155 7.64 8.96 7.78
C LEU A 155 8.60 10.14 7.94
N LEU A 156 8.59 11.06 6.97
CA LEU A 156 9.37 12.29 7.01
C LEU A 156 8.70 13.34 7.93
N PRO A 157 9.45 14.35 8.37
CA PRO A 157 8.88 15.43 9.19
C PRO A 157 7.67 16.09 8.52
N SER A 158 6.67 16.44 9.33
CA SER A 158 5.46 17.12 8.89
C SER A 158 5.74 18.47 8.24
N GLY A 159 4.87 18.90 7.34
CA GLY A 159 4.96 20.14 6.57
C GLY A 159 5.56 19.95 5.18
N VAL A 160 5.45 20.99 4.36
CA VAL A 160 6.03 20.98 3.01
C VAL A 160 7.55 20.88 3.09
N LYS A 161 8.11 19.94 2.37
CA LYS A 161 9.56 19.74 2.21
C LYS A 161 9.98 20.25 0.84
N THR A 162 10.98 21.09 0.77
CA THR A 162 11.54 21.54 -0.51
C THR A 162 12.22 20.38 -1.26
N ALA A 163 12.39 20.51 -2.56
CA ALA A 163 13.10 19.54 -3.39
C ALA A 163 14.48 19.17 -2.79
N GLU A 164 15.22 20.16 -2.30
CA GLU A 164 16.53 19.96 -1.65
C GLU A 164 16.41 19.17 -0.35
N GLN A 165 15.40 19.49 0.49
CA GLN A 165 15.13 18.74 1.73
C GLN A 165 14.72 17.29 1.44
N LEU A 166 13.87 17.06 0.43
CA LEU A 166 13.51 15.70 0.02
C LEU A 166 14.74 14.90 -0.42
N LYS A 167 15.62 15.52 -1.23
CA LYS A 167 16.88 14.91 -1.66
C LYS A 167 17.77 14.58 -0.48
N GLU A 168 17.96 15.52 0.45
CA GLU A 168 18.73 15.28 1.69
C GLU A 168 18.16 14.13 2.50
N GLU A 169 16.82 14.00 2.59
CA GLU A 169 16.19 12.89 3.31
C GLU A 169 16.45 11.55 2.61
N VAL A 170 16.42 11.51 1.28
CA VAL A 170 16.77 10.31 0.51
C VAL A 170 18.26 9.94 0.73
N GLU A 171 19.17 10.91 0.69
CA GLU A 171 20.60 10.68 0.92
C GLU A 171 20.93 10.19 2.33
N LYS A 172 20.13 10.59 3.34
CA LYS A 172 20.24 10.07 4.72
C LYS A 172 19.80 8.61 4.83
N GLY A 173 18.90 8.17 3.96
CA GLY A 173 18.32 6.83 3.99
C GLY A 173 17.36 6.58 5.16
N CYS A 174 17.06 5.35 5.42
CA CYS A 174 16.28 4.89 6.55
C CYS A 174 17.24 4.40 7.68
#